data_909c81e5d76d9678e5a8edadc72e36eb
#
_entry.id   909c81e5d76d9678e5a8edadc72e36eb
#
_cell.length_a   1.000
_cell.length_b   1.000
_cell.length_c   1.000
_cell.angle_alpha   90.00
_cell.angle_beta   90.00
_cell.angle_gamma   90.00
#
_symmetry.space_group_name_H-M   'P 1'
#
loop_
_entity.id
_entity.type
_entity.pdbx_description
1 polymer ?
#
loop_
_entity_poly.entity_id
_entity_poly.type
_entity_poly.pdbx_seq_one_letter_code
_entity_poly.pdbx_strand_id
1 'polypeptide(L)'
;MSQDIVTARDIMRSLPTVLKKFPFVAKGLYYYRVKDDKKELTLGKLVERNADKHPTRPAILFDDRSITWAELDAWSNRIAHYLKDQGLVKGDAIAVLLENRPELLATVVGAAKVGVACAMLNTSQKGKVLAHSINLIEPRLLVVGSELIDNAESVRGEVQLRHTHPLLYLHDGNTLNTFGDAPEGYVNLALEVSRRPSTRPVLSNPVTMGDTAVYLYTSGTTGLPKAAPGSHRKFIKAYGGFGMLSLAMEPEDVLYCTLPLYHGTALLVCWGSVLAGGSAIALRRKFSASAFWDDVRRYNATTFGYVGELCRYLLNQPPGSQDRNHGLTKMIGNGLRPSIWKEFKERFGIDKVAELYASSEGNIGFSNFFNMDNTVGFSTAPYKLVKYHEGTRDPIRNDKGRLEEVEKGQPGLLIGEINKKWAFEGYTQKEATEKSILRDGFKKGDAWFNTGDVLKEIGCRHLQFVDRMGDTFRWKGENVSTTEVENIIDGSGMVEEAIVYGVEIPKTNGKAGMVTLVPQSNGSAFDINKLFVSAGESAGLCGAGVCAGDQCHREDGDVQVPEGGHPEARLFAGEVGRRCVRLAARFVRLYVADSGVGVRY
;
A
#
# COMPACT_ATOMS: atom_id res chain seq x y z
N MET A 1 -0.39 -21.34 -20.68
CA MET A 1 0.32 -20.13 -20.24
C MET A 1 1.76 -20.53 -19.93
N SER A 2 2.77 -20.01 -20.63
CA SER A 2 4.18 -20.22 -20.27
C SER A 2 4.37 -19.60 -18.88
N GLN A 3 4.76 -20.39 -17.90
CA GLN A 3 5.13 -19.85 -16.59
C GLN A 3 6.31 -18.91 -16.82
N ASP A 4 6.17 -17.65 -16.40
CA ASP A 4 7.24 -16.65 -16.41
C ASP A 4 8.28 -17.06 -15.37
N ILE A 5 9.20 -17.94 -15.77
CA ILE A 5 10.27 -18.44 -14.91
C ILE A 5 11.49 -17.55 -15.07
N VAL A 6 11.93 -16.92 -14.00
CA VAL A 6 13.18 -16.16 -13.98
C VAL A 6 14.37 -17.12 -14.02
N THR A 7 15.14 -17.07 -15.10
CA THR A 7 16.30 -17.93 -15.29
C THR A 7 17.62 -17.22 -14.96
N ALA A 8 18.69 -17.98 -14.73
CA ALA A 8 20.03 -17.41 -14.56
C ALA A 8 20.48 -16.59 -15.80
N ARG A 9 20.01 -16.96 -16.99
CA ARG A 9 20.28 -16.22 -18.23
C ARG A 9 19.66 -14.82 -18.20
N ASP A 10 18.44 -14.68 -17.64
CA ASP A 10 17.76 -13.40 -17.55
C ASP A 10 18.49 -12.48 -16.54
N ILE A 11 18.93 -13.04 -15.42
CA ILE A 11 19.78 -12.32 -14.46
C ILE A 11 21.08 -11.85 -15.13
N MET A 12 21.77 -12.73 -15.87
CA MET A 12 23.00 -12.37 -16.57
C MET A 12 22.78 -11.27 -17.61
N ARG A 13 21.66 -11.29 -18.33
CA ARG A 13 21.30 -10.22 -19.29
C ARG A 13 21.10 -8.87 -18.62
N SER A 14 20.64 -8.83 -17.39
CA SER A 14 20.44 -7.58 -16.64
C SER A 14 21.73 -7.02 -16.02
N LEU A 15 22.79 -7.84 -15.85
CA LEU A 15 24.03 -7.44 -15.20
C LEU A 15 24.71 -6.21 -15.83
N PRO A 16 24.81 -6.03 -17.15
CA PRO A 16 25.43 -4.82 -17.73
C PRO A 16 24.72 -3.54 -17.28
N THR A 17 23.39 -3.55 -17.17
CA THR A 17 22.59 -2.42 -16.68
C THR A 17 22.86 -2.14 -15.21
N VAL A 18 22.99 -3.19 -14.40
CA VAL A 18 23.34 -3.10 -12.97
C VAL A 18 24.75 -2.56 -12.79
N LEU A 19 25.71 -3.04 -13.58
CA LEU A 19 27.12 -2.59 -13.51
C LEU A 19 27.29 -1.11 -13.89
N LYS A 20 26.54 -0.62 -14.88
CA LYS A 20 26.52 0.84 -15.19
C LYS A 20 26.09 1.69 -14.01
N LYS A 21 25.29 1.13 -13.10
CA LYS A 21 24.78 1.80 -11.88
C LYS A 21 25.57 1.41 -10.62
N PHE A 22 26.77 0.85 -10.76
CA PHE A 22 27.57 0.34 -9.63
C PHE A 22 27.74 1.32 -8.45
N PRO A 23 27.98 2.64 -8.65
CA PRO A 23 28.05 3.58 -7.54
C PRO A 23 26.77 3.64 -6.70
N PHE A 24 25.59 3.57 -7.34
CA PHE A 24 24.30 3.50 -6.65
C PHE A 24 24.14 2.16 -5.93
N VAL A 25 24.56 1.08 -6.56
CA VAL A 25 24.49 -0.27 -5.96
C VAL A 25 25.35 -0.33 -4.70
N ALA A 26 26.59 0.13 -4.74
CA ALA A 26 27.49 0.13 -3.59
C ALA A 26 26.95 0.97 -2.42
N LYS A 27 26.53 2.21 -2.71
CA LYS A 27 25.92 3.09 -1.71
C LYS A 27 24.60 2.52 -1.17
N GLY A 28 23.74 2.03 -2.04
CA GLY A 28 22.46 1.45 -1.67
C GLY A 28 22.61 0.25 -0.74
N LEU A 29 23.54 -0.65 -1.05
CA LEU A 29 23.87 -1.79 -0.18
C LEU A 29 24.41 -1.36 1.18
N TYR A 30 25.22 -0.30 1.22
CA TYR A 30 25.69 0.28 2.49
C TYR A 30 24.51 0.70 3.36
N TYR A 31 23.61 1.57 2.87
CA TYR A 31 22.46 2.07 3.63
C TYR A 31 21.47 0.95 3.98
N TYR A 32 21.21 0.03 3.06
CA TYR A 32 20.32 -1.11 3.30
C TYR A 32 20.83 -2.04 4.39
N ARG A 33 22.17 -2.16 4.55
CA ARG A 33 22.83 -3.04 5.52
C ARG A 33 23.21 -2.37 6.84
N VAL A 34 23.02 -1.07 7.00
CA VAL A 34 23.28 -0.38 8.28
C VAL A 34 22.41 -1.01 9.38
N LYS A 35 23.05 -1.40 10.49
CA LYS A 35 22.39 -2.12 11.59
C LYS A 35 22.46 -1.43 12.93
N ASP A 36 23.33 -0.44 13.04
CA ASP A 36 23.57 0.25 14.30
C ASP A 36 22.45 1.26 14.56
N ASP A 37 21.53 0.87 15.42
CA ASP A 37 20.38 1.69 15.81
C ASP A 37 20.73 2.97 16.54
N LYS A 38 21.94 3.06 17.07
CA LYS A 38 22.45 4.25 17.77
C LYS A 38 23.00 5.30 16.82
N LYS A 39 23.12 5.01 15.52
CA LYS A 39 23.56 6.01 14.54
C LYS A 39 22.55 7.14 14.41
N GLU A 40 23.05 8.37 14.35
CA GLU A 40 22.30 9.59 14.07
C GLU A 40 21.95 9.73 12.57
N LEU A 41 21.60 8.63 11.93
CA LEU A 41 21.18 8.58 10.55
C LEU A 41 19.65 8.49 10.51
N THR A 42 18.99 9.63 10.39
CA THR A 42 17.55 9.79 10.56
C THR A 42 16.90 10.46 9.35
N LEU A 43 15.57 10.44 9.27
CA LEU A 43 14.82 11.19 8.25
C LEU A 43 15.21 12.68 8.24
N GLY A 44 15.28 13.32 9.42
CA GLY A 44 15.70 14.71 9.53
C GLY A 44 17.10 14.94 8.96
N LYS A 45 18.05 14.06 9.25
CA LYS A 45 19.43 14.15 8.72
C LYS A 45 19.52 13.94 7.21
N LEU A 46 18.64 13.14 6.62
CA LEU A 46 18.58 13.01 5.16
C LEU A 46 18.10 14.30 4.49
N VAL A 47 17.12 14.99 5.07
CA VAL A 47 16.64 16.30 4.57
C VAL A 47 17.73 17.36 4.73
N GLU A 48 18.35 17.47 5.91
CA GLU A 48 19.49 18.39 6.15
C GLU A 48 20.60 18.20 5.11
N ARG A 49 20.97 16.94 4.85
CA ARG A 49 21.99 16.61 3.85
C ARG A 49 21.62 17.05 2.43
N ASN A 50 20.35 16.89 2.04
CA ASN A 50 19.89 17.34 0.74
C ASN A 50 19.82 18.87 0.66
N ALA A 51 19.42 19.54 1.73
CA ALA A 51 19.45 21.01 1.83
C ALA A 51 20.89 21.55 1.70
N ASP A 52 21.89 20.87 2.29
CA ASP A 52 23.29 21.26 2.17
C ASP A 52 23.86 21.03 0.75
N LYS A 53 23.43 19.96 0.07
CA LYS A 53 23.96 19.58 -1.25
C LYS A 53 23.23 20.22 -2.42
N HIS A 54 21.94 20.41 -2.29
CA HIS A 54 21.04 20.83 -3.35
C HIS A 54 20.07 21.91 -2.89
N PRO A 55 20.53 23.00 -2.23
CA PRO A 55 19.68 23.95 -1.52
C PRO A 55 18.58 24.55 -2.39
N THR A 56 18.88 24.87 -3.64
CA THR A 56 17.96 25.54 -4.58
C THR A 56 17.14 24.59 -5.45
N ARG A 57 17.42 23.27 -5.40
CA ARG A 57 16.62 22.30 -6.17
C ARG A 57 15.28 22.06 -5.50
N PRO A 58 14.23 21.81 -6.30
CA PRO A 58 12.93 21.42 -5.75
C PRO A 58 13.03 20.14 -4.91
N ALA A 59 12.43 20.15 -3.74
CA ALA A 59 12.16 18.98 -2.92
C ALA A 59 10.72 18.50 -3.11
N ILE A 60 9.76 19.47 -3.15
CA ILE A 60 8.33 19.20 -3.29
C ILE A 60 7.74 20.11 -4.37
N LEU A 61 7.01 19.51 -5.30
CA LEU A 61 6.17 20.18 -6.29
C LEU A 61 4.71 19.87 -5.96
N PHE A 62 3.87 20.90 -5.88
CA PHE A 62 2.47 20.73 -5.53
C PHE A 62 1.65 21.88 -6.09
N ASP A 63 0.75 21.60 -7.01
CA ASP A 63 0.04 22.61 -7.80
C ASP A 63 1.04 23.63 -8.40
N ASP A 64 0.90 24.91 -8.16
CA ASP A 64 1.82 25.95 -8.62
C ASP A 64 2.96 26.24 -7.63
N ARG A 65 3.07 25.45 -6.55
CA ARG A 65 4.09 25.61 -5.50
C ARG A 65 5.30 24.73 -5.81
N SER A 66 6.49 25.34 -5.71
CA SER A 66 7.77 24.63 -5.73
C SER A 66 8.51 24.97 -4.45
N ILE A 67 8.78 23.96 -3.63
CA ILE A 67 9.49 24.10 -2.36
C ILE A 67 10.86 23.46 -2.51
N THR A 68 11.89 24.25 -2.32
CA THR A 68 13.28 23.80 -2.41
C THR A 68 13.70 22.98 -1.18
N TRP A 69 14.82 22.27 -1.29
CA TRP A 69 15.39 21.54 -0.15
C TRP A 69 15.76 22.47 1.01
N ALA A 70 16.29 23.67 0.73
CA ALA A 70 16.60 24.66 1.77
C ALA A 70 15.34 25.19 2.47
N GLU A 71 14.26 25.46 1.71
CA GLU A 71 13.00 25.89 2.28
C GLU A 71 12.33 24.80 3.12
N LEU A 72 12.37 23.53 2.66
CA LEU A 72 11.86 22.40 3.43
C LEU A 72 12.64 22.21 4.74
N ASP A 73 13.99 22.32 4.69
CA ASP A 73 14.83 22.24 5.88
C ASP A 73 14.48 23.36 6.87
N ALA A 74 14.45 24.60 6.41
CA ALA A 74 14.10 25.77 7.21
C ALA A 74 12.69 25.65 7.83
N TRP A 75 11.71 25.22 7.04
CA TRP A 75 10.34 25.03 7.51
C TRP A 75 10.23 23.94 8.57
N SER A 76 10.83 22.79 8.30
CA SER A 76 10.85 21.69 9.27
C SER A 76 11.62 22.03 10.55
N ASN A 77 12.65 22.90 10.48
CA ASN A 77 13.35 23.42 11.67
C ASN A 77 12.43 24.28 12.54
N ARG A 78 11.62 25.14 11.93
CA ARG A 78 10.62 25.97 12.66
C ARG A 78 9.60 25.09 13.37
N ILE A 79 9.11 24.03 12.70
CA ILE A 79 8.20 23.05 13.30
C ILE A 79 8.88 22.32 14.47
N ALA A 80 10.12 21.90 14.30
CA ALA A 80 10.91 21.24 15.32
C ALA A 80 11.07 22.13 16.59
N HIS A 81 11.38 23.43 16.41
CA HIS A 81 11.43 24.40 17.51
C HIS A 81 10.06 24.56 18.19
N TYR A 82 8.98 24.68 17.42
CA TYR A 82 7.63 24.75 17.98
C TYR A 82 7.32 23.55 18.86
N LEU A 83 7.58 22.32 18.38
CA LEU A 83 7.34 21.11 19.18
C LEU A 83 8.15 21.08 20.47
N LYS A 84 9.41 21.52 20.43
CA LYS A 84 10.24 21.69 21.64
C LYS A 84 9.65 22.69 22.62
N ASP A 85 9.19 23.85 22.14
CA ASP A 85 8.58 24.89 22.97
C ASP A 85 7.27 24.40 23.63
N GLN A 86 6.56 23.46 22.96
CA GLN A 86 5.40 22.78 23.57
C GLN A 86 5.82 21.67 24.56
N GLY A 87 7.10 21.54 24.87
CA GLY A 87 7.62 20.56 25.82
C GLY A 87 7.61 19.11 25.31
N LEU A 88 7.52 18.88 24.00
CA LEU A 88 7.65 17.53 23.44
C LEU A 88 9.11 17.10 23.46
N VAL A 89 9.30 15.84 23.81
CA VAL A 89 10.62 15.21 23.91
C VAL A 89 10.70 13.98 23.01
N LYS A 90 11.92 13.51 22.81
CA LYS A 90 12.18 12.26 22.09
C LYS A 90 11.36 11.11 22.67
N GLY A 91 10.59 10.43 21.82
CA GLY A 91 9.68 9.33 22.18
C GLY A 91 8.22 9.74 22.33
N ASP A 92 7.92 11.04 22.38
CA ASP A 92 6.52 11.51 22.28
C ASP A 92 5.97 11.30 20.87
N ALA A 93 4.65 11.38 20.74
CA ALA A 93 3.96 11.30 19.45
C ALA A 93 2.98 12.46 19.24
N ILE A 94 2.78 12.82 17.97
CA ILE A 94 1.70 13.70 17.52
C ILE A 94 0.83 12.94 16.52
N ALA A 95 -0.48 13.19 16.52
CA ALA A 95 -1.37 12.69 15.49
C ALA A 95 -1.48 13.70 14.34
N VAL A 96 -1.50 13.23 13.10
CA VAL A 96 -1.52 14.07 11.91
C VAL A 96 -2.66 13.65 11.00
N LEU A 97 -3.65 14.53 10.86
CA LEU A 97 -4.84 14.36 10.02
C LEU A 97 -4.80 15.41 8.91
N LEU A 98 -4.06 15.13 7.86
CA LEU A 98 -3.83 16.00 6.70
C LEU A 98 -3.95 15.20 5.41
N GLU A 99 -4.55 15.78 4.36
CA GLU A 99 -4.45 15.25 3.00
C GLU A 99 -3.02 15.40 2.45
N ASN A 100 -2.75 14.82 1.28
CA ASN A 100 -1.47 14.97 0.60
C ASN A 100 -1.19 16.43 0.27
N ARG A 101 -0.24 17.04 0.97
CA ARG A 101 0.22 18.40 0.73
C ARG A 101 1.60 18.64 1.38
N PRO A 102 2.35 19.67 0.99
CA PRO A 102 3.70 19.92 1.49
C PRO A 102 3.79 20.04 3.00
N GLU A 103 2.76 20.62 3.64
CA GLU A 103 2.65 20.81 5.09
C GLU A 103 2.77 19.49 5.86
N LEU A 104 2.22 18.41 5.29
CA LEU A 104 2.32 17.07 5.89
C LEU A 104 3.77 16.60 5.94
N LEU A 105 4.51 16.68 4.83
CA LEU A 105 5.92 16.28 4.80
C LEU A 105 6.79 17.17 5.69
N ALA A 106 6.55 18.48 5.70
CA ALA A 106 7.26 19.41 6.59
C ALA A 106 7.01 19.07 8.07
N THR A 107 5.77 18.72 8.44
CA THR A 107 5.39 18.32 9.80
C THR A 107 6.10 17.01 10.19
N VAL A 108 6.08 16.00 9.32
CA VAL A 108 6.75 14.72 9.58
C VAL A 108 8.26 14.90 9.73
N VAL A 109 8.89 15.71 8.88
CA VAL A 109 10.33 15.99 8.96
C VAL A 109 10.67 16.80 10.23
N GLY A 110 9.86 17.82 10.56
CA GLY A 110 10.05 18.63 11.76
C GLY A 110 9.96 17.82 13.04
N ALA A 111 8.96 16.96 13.16
CA ALA A 111 8.81 16.02 14.27
C ALA A 111 9.99 15.04 14.34
N ALA A 112 10.38 14.47 13.20
CA ALA A 112 11.51 13.55 13.09
C ALA A 112 12.84 14.18 13.53
N LYS A 113 13.06 15.49 13.35
CA LYS A 113 14.28 16.19 13.79
C LYS A 113 14.44 16.24 15.30
N VAL A 114 13.35 16.18 16.05
CA VAL A 114 13.35 16.24 17.53
C VAL A 114 12.97 14.90 18.17
N GLY A 115 12.84 13.85 17.38
CA GLY A 115 12.54 12.49 17.86
C GLY A 115 11.08 12.29 18.30
N VAL A 116 10.19 13.14 17.80
CA VAL A 116 8.73 13.00 17.97
C VAL A 116 8.17 12.20 16.80
N ALA A 117 7.38 11.17 17.10
CA ALA A 117 6.77 10.33 16.09
C ALA A 117 5.45 10.93 15.55
N CYS A 118 5.19 10.78 14.25
CA CYS A 118 3.90 11.17 13.64
C CYS A 118 2.99 9.95 13.48
N ALA A 119 1.82 9.94 14.13
CA ALA A 119 0.76 9.00 13.86
C ALA A 119 0.00 9.45 12.60
N MET A 120 0.18 8.71 11.50
CA MET A 120 -0.30 9.06 10.16
C MET A 120 -1.75 8.58 10.00
N LEU A 121 -2.71 9.46 10.31
CA LEU A 121 -4.13 9.10 10.31
C LEU A 121 -4.67 8.98 8.88
N ASN A 122 -5.50 7.96 8.65
CA ASN A 122 -6.22 7.82 7.39
C ASN A 122 -7.30 8.91 7.29
N THR A 123 -7.23 9.73 6.26
CA THR A 123 -8.10 10.90 6.02
C THR A 123 -9.56 10.55 5.72
N SER A 124 -9.85 9.28 5.39
CA SER A 124 -11.22 8.80 5.18
C SER A 124 -11.93 8.41 6.49
N GLN A 125 -11.19 8.27 7.61
CA GLN A 125 -11.77 7.85 8.88
C GLN A 125 -12.61 8.96 9.51
N LYS A 126 -13.70 8.54 10.17
CA LYS A 126 -14.63 9.41 10.93
C LYS A 126 -15.12 8.66 12.17
N GLY A 127 -15.69 9.40 13.12
CA GLY A 127 -16.34 8.85 14.32
C GLY A 127 -15.44 7.87 15.08
N LYS A 128 -16.01 6.80 15.60
CA LYS A 128 -15.33 5.84 16.50
C LYS A 128 -14.02 5.26 15.93
N VAL A 129 -13.91 5.07 14.61
CA VAL A 129 -12.69 4.54 13.99
C VAL A 129 -11.56 5.56 14.04
N LEU A 130 -11.87 6.83 13.80
CA LEU A 130 -10.89 7.92 13.90
C LEU A 130 -10.48 8.14 15.37
N ALA A 131 -11.45 8.18 16.31
CA ALA A 131 -11.17 8.30 17.73
C ALA A 131 -10.27 7.16 18.22
N HIS A 132 -10.57 5.91 17.82
CA HIS A 132 -9.72 4.76 18.14
C HIS A 132 -8.30 4.93 17.60
N SER A 133 -8.14 5.34 16.34
CA SER A 133 -6.82 5.51 15.72
C SER A 133 -5.99 6.58 16.45
N ILE A 134 -6.61 7.69 16.85
CA ILE A 134 -5.94 8.75 17.61
C ILE A 134 -5.54 8.23 19.00
N ASN A 135 -6.50 7.67 19.74
CA ASN A 135 -6.30 7.27 21.14
C ASN A 135 -5.31 6.10 21.28
N LEU A 136 -5.18 5.25 20.26
CA LEU A 136 -4.25 4.11 20.26
C LEU A 136 -2.79 4.51 20.51
N ILE A 137 -2.40 5.72 20.14
CA ILE A 137 -1.02 6.22 20.24
C ILE A 137 -0.85 7.20 21.41
N GLU A 138 -1.93 7.63 22.05
CA GLU A 138 -1.92 8.64 23.12
C GLU A 138 -1.08 9.88 22.74
N PRO A 139 -1.41 10.57 21.63
CA PRO A 139 -0.58 11.65 21.13
C PRO A 139 -0.60 12.86 22.07
N ARG A 140 0.48 13.65 22.06
CA ARG A 140 0.58 14.92 22.78
C ARG A 140 -0.21 16.04 22.09
N LEU A 141 -0.25 16.03 20.77
CA LEU A 141 -0.88 17.03 19.92
C LEU A 141 -1.63 16.34 18.78
N LEU A 142 -2.70 16.97 18.29
CA LEU A 142 -3.39 16.60 17.06
C LEU A 142 -3.30 17.75 16.06
N VAL A 143 -2.68 17.50 14.90
CA VAL A 143 -2.58 18.43 13.78
C VAL A 143 -3.66 18.11 12.76
N VAL A 144 -4.52 19.09 12.46
CA VAL A 144 -5.69 18.94 11.59
C VAL A 144 -5.60 19.93 10.43
N GLY A 145 -5.78 19.43 9.21
CA GLY A 145 -5.95 20.28 8.03
C GLY A 145 -7.35 20.89 7.96
N SER A 146 -7.44 22.09 7.41
CA SER A 146 -8.75 22.76 7.20
C SER A 146 -9.74 21.90 6.43
N GLU A 147 -9.24 21.05 5.54
CA GLU A 147 -10.02 20.11 4.72
C GLU A 147 -10.61 18.93 5.50
N LEU A 148 -10.18 18.73 6.75
CA LEU A 148 -10.58 17.58 7.60
C LEU A 148 -11.10 18.01 8.98
N ILE A 149 -11.45 19.28 9.15
CA ILE A 149 -12.01 19.81 10.40
C ILE A 149 -13.27 19.06 10.82
N ASP A 150 -14.20 18.81 9.90
CA ASP A 150 -15.44 18.10 10.21
C ASP A 150 -15.17 16.67 10.72
N ASN A 151 -14.12 16.00 10.19
CA ASN A 151 -13.73 14.70 10.68
C ASN A 151 -13.20 14.79 12.12
N ALA A 152 -12.37 15.78 12.43
CA ALA A 152 -11.82 16.01 13.77
C ALA A 152 -12.90 16.41 14.77
N GLU A 153 -13.83 17.29 14.37
CA GLU A 153 -14.95 17.71 15.22
C GLU A 153 -15.89 16.55 15.57
N SER A 154 -16.09 15.61 14.60
CA SER A 154 -16.93 14.43 14.85
C SER A 154 -16.45 13.55 16.01
N VAL A 155 -15.20 13.72 16.45
CA VAL A 155 -14.58 12.91 17.52
C VAL A 155 -14.00 13.73 18.66
N ARG A 156 -14.19 15.06 18.65
CA ARG A 156 -13.57 15.99 19.62
C ARG A 156 -13.77 15.58 21.07
N GLY A 157 -14.98 15.13 21.42
CA GLY A 157 -15.31 14.67 22.77
C GLY A 157 -14.76 13.29 23.14
N GLU A 158 -14.30 12.50 22.17
CA GLU A 158 -13.80 11.14 22.36
C GLU A 158 -12.26 11.07 22.29
N VAL A 159 -11.61 12.12 21.79
CA VAL A 159 -10.14 12.16 21.65
C VAL A 159 -9.47 12.41 23.01
N GLN A 160 -8.55 11.53 23.34
CA GLN A 160 -7.73 11.60 24.54
C GLN A 160 -6.30 12.01 24.17
N LEU A 161 -5.97 13.27 24.38
CA LEU A 161 -4.59 13.74 24.27
C LEU A 161 -3.90 13.54 25.63
N ARG A 162 -2.63 13.15 25.59
CA ARG A 162 -1.86 12.86 26.82
C ARG A 162 -1.72 14.05 27.77
N HIS A 163 -1.92 15.27 27.25
CA HIS A 163 -2.00 16.51 28.02
C HIS A 163 -3.08 17.40 27.42
N THR A 164 -3.61 18.35 28.19
CA THR A 164 -4.53 19.38 27.70
C THR A 164 -3.79 20.37 26.81
N HIS A 165 -3.62 20.00 25.56
CA HIS A 165 -3.10 20.90 24.53
C HIS A 165 -4.22 21.29 23.55
N PRO A 166 -4.18 22.48 22.98
CA PRO A 166 -5.11 22.85 21.92
C PRO A 166 -4.90 21.99 20.69
N LEU A 167 -5.96 21.80 19.92
CA LEU A 167 -5.84 21.20 18.60
C LEU A 167 -5.11 22.17 17.68
N LEU A 168 -4.25 21.65 16.82
CA LEU A 168 -3.48 22.47 15.89
C LEU A 168 -4.14 22.47 14.52
N TYR A 169 -4.33 23.67 13.98
CA TYR A 169 -4.96 23.91 12.69
C TYR A 169 -3.91 24.27 11.64
N LEU A 170 -4.01 23.68 10.46
CA LEU A 170 -3.25 24.05 9.28
C LEU A 170 -4.20 24.42 8.15
N HIS A 171 -4.24 25.70 7.81
CA HIS A 171 -5.01 26.20 6.68
C HIS A 171 -4.52 25.59 5.36
N ASP A 172 -5.46 25.25 4.48
CA ASP A 172 -5.17 24.79 3.13
C ASP A 172 -5.09 26.00 2.19
N GLY A 173 -3.94 26.62 2.15
CA GLY A 173 -3.69 27.80 1.32
C GLY A 173 -2.67 27.55 0.22
N ASN A 174 -2.78 28.32 -0.86
CA ASN A 174 -1.87 28.20 -2.00
C ASN A 174 -0.48 28.80 -1.78
N THR A 175 -0.21 29.35 -0.59
CA THR A 175 1.10 29.94 -0.28
C THR A 175 1.62 29.48 1.09
N LEU A 176 2.95 29.46 1.26
CA LEU A 176 3.61 29.13 2.53
C LEU A 176 3.27 30.13 3.66
N ASN A 177 2.78 31.31 3.32
CA ASN A 177 2.47 32.39 4.24
C ASN A 177 0.96 32.63 4.40
N THR A 178 0.11 31.76 3.88
CA THR A 178 -1.33 31.86 4.06
C THR A 178 -1.70 31.26 5.40
N PHE A 179 -2.11 32.10 6.35
CA PHE A 179 -2.37 31.64 7.70
C PHE A 179 -3.83 31.27 7.96
N GLY A 180 -4.79 31.89 7.27
CA GLY A 180 -6.22 31.69 7.52
C GLY A 180 -6.60 31.81 9.00
N ASP A 181 -7.83 32.07 9.30
CA ASP A 181 -8.30 32.09 10.69
C ASP A 181 -8.51 30.66 11.20
N ALA A 182 -7.97 30.36 12.38
CA ALA A 182 -8.21 29.07 13.02
C ALA A 182 -9.62 29.03 13.63
N PRO A 183 -10.35 27.92 13.52
CA PRO A 183 -11.62 27.74 14.20
C PRO A 183 -11.47 27.87 15.73
N GLU A 184 -12.58 28.14 16.42
CA GLU A 184 -12.59 28.21 17.88
C GLU A 184 -12.06 26.91 18.52
N GLY A 185 -11.18 27.04 19.49
CA GLY A 185 -10.51 25.91 20.16
C GLY A 185 -9.37 25.30 19.37
N TYR A 186 -8.93 25.91 18.27
CA TYR A 186 -7.74 25.53 17.54
C TYR A 186 -6.68 26.63 17.59
N VAL A 187 -5.41 26.20 17.53
CA VAL A 187 -4.27 27.11 17.37
C VAL A 187 -3.74 27.01 15.94
N ASN A 188 -3.56 28.15 15.28
CA ASN A 188 -2.99 28.21 13.94
C ASN A 188 -1.50 27.83 13.95
N LEU A 189 -1.20 26.58 13.55
CA LEU A 189 0.16 26.05 13.58
C LEU A 189 1.08 26.84 12.62
N ALA A 190 0.60 27.24 11.45
CA ALA A 190 1.42 27.96 10.48
C ALA A 190 1.88 29.31 11.03
N LEU A 191 0.98 30.04 11.70
CA LEU A 191 1.30 31.31 12.36
C LEU A 191 2.30 31.11 13.51
N GLU A 192 2.08 30.10 14.36
CA GLU A 192 3.00 29.79 15.45
C GLU A 192 4.38 29.38 14.97
N VAL A 193 4.45 28.55 13.94
CA VAL A 193 5.69 28.09 13.33
C VAL A 193 6.45 29.26 12.64
N SER A 194 5.74 30.21 12.02
CA SER A 194 6.38 31.37 11.35
C SER A 194 7.26 32.20 12.29
N ARG A 195 6.94 32.22 13.59
CA ARG A 195 7.65 32.96 14.65
C ARG A 195 8.89 32.23 15.18
N ARG A 196 9.15 31.00 14.75
CA ARG A 196 10.24 30.15 15.28
C ARG A 196 11.49 30.26 14.42
N PRO A 197 12.69 30.02 15.01
CA PRO A 197 13.93 29.99 14.28
C PRO A 197 13.95 28.95 13.14
N SER A 198 14.53 29.32 12.00
CA SER A 198 14.76 28.39 10.88
C SER A 198 16.07 27.60 11.00
N THR A 199 16.86 27.83 12.03
CA THR A 199 18.11 27.13 12.29
C THR A 199 17.84 25.70 12.80
N ARG A 200 18.73 24.78 12.51
CA ARG A 200 18.64 23.38 12.96
C ARG A 200 18.60 23.30 14.48
N PRO A 201 17.67 22.55 15.08
CA PRO A 201 17.56 22.46 16.53
C PRO A 201 18.78 21.72 17.12
N VAL A 202 19.28 22.22 18.23
CA VAL A 202 20.29 21.52 19.04
C VAL A 202 19.59 20.63 20.05
N LEU A 203 20.00 19.38 20.12
CA LEU A 203 19.41 18.38 21.02
C LEU A 203 20.44 17.87 22.03
N SER A 204 20.07 17.81 23.29
CA SER A 204 20.88 17.17 24.33
C SER A 204 20.85 15.63 24.25
N ASN A 205 19.78 15.06 23.68
CA ASN A 205 19.61 13.64 23.40
C ASN A 205 19.35 13.45 21.91
N PRO A 206 20.36 13.10 21.10
CA PRO A 206 20.22 13.02 19.66
C PRO A 206 19.25 11.91 19.23
N VAL A 207 18.56 12.16 18.12
CA VAL A 207 17.69 11.19 17.49
C VAL A 207 18.52 10.17 16.73
N THR A 208 18.16 8.90 16.88
CA THR A 208 18.91 7.79 16.30
C THR A 208 18.08 6.97 15.33
N MET A 209 18.73 6.12 14.58
CA MET A 209 18.10 5.27 13.56
C MET A 209 17.06 4.29 14.14
N GLY A 210 17.22 3.89 15.40
CA GLY A 210 16.28 2.99 16.08
C GLY A 210 15.03 3.67 16.60
N ASP A 211 15.01 5.01 16.72
CA ASP A 211 13.84 5.74 17.24
C ASP A 211 12.67 5.68 16.25
N THR A 212 11.45 5.69 16.79
CA THR A 212 10.23 5.72 15.99
C THR A 212 10.06 7.09 15.34
N ALA A 213 9.87 7.11 14.02
CA ALA A 213 9.61 8.32 13.25
C ALA A 213 8.11 8.51 12.96
N VAL A 214 7.41 7.40 12.70
CA VAL A 214 6.00 7.41 12.33
C VAL A 214 5.27 6.20 12.92
N TYR A 215 3.95 6.31 13.04
CA TYR A 215 3.04 5.17 13.20
C TYR A 215 2.19 5.06 11.94
N LEU A 216 2.18 3.88 11.32
CA LEU A 216 1.37 3.56 10.16
C LEU A 216 0.24 2.64 10.57
N TYR A 217 -0.97 2.93 10.10
CA TYR A 217 -2.14 2.13 10.44
C TYR A 217 -2.41 1.08 9.38
N THR A 218 -2.72 -0.12 9.84
CA THR A 218 -3.12 -1.26 9.00
C THR A 218 -4.51 -1.74 9.39
N SER A 219 -5.24 -2.32 8.44
CA SER A 219 -6.54 -2.93 8.72
C SER A 219 -6.36 -4.10 9.69
N GLY A 220 -7.04 -4.05 10.83
CA GLY A 220 -7.06 -5.16 11.79
C GLY A 220 -8.06 -6.24 11.38
N THR A 221 -7.74 -7.49 11.65
CA THR A 221 -8.68 -8.63 11.49
C THR A 221 -9.94 -8.50 12.36
N THR A 222 -9.92 -7.60 13.35
CA THR A 222 -11.03 -7.28 14.25
C THR A 222 -11.86 -6.08 13.80
N GLY A 223 -11.59 -5.52 12.60
CA GLY A 223 -12.28 -4.36 12.05
C GLY A 223 -11.74 -3.00 12.49
N LEU A 224 -11.00 -2.90 13.61
CA LEU A 224 -10.37 -1.66 14.04
C LEU A 224 -8.89 -1.59 13.60
N PRO A 225 -8.38 -0.40 13.22
CA PRO A 225 -6.99 -0.22 12.81
C PRO A 225 -5.99 -0.59 13.89
N LYS A 226 -4.86 -1.18 13.49
CA LYS A 226 -3.68 -1.42 14.33
C LYS A 226 -2.57 -0.46 13.91
N ALA A 227 -1.80 0.03 14.86
CA ALA A 227 -0.67 0.91 14.58
C ALA A 227 0.64 0.13 14.59
N ALA A 228 1.39 0.24 13.51
CA ALA A 228 2.74 -0.32 13.39
C ALA A 228 3.77 0.81 13.50
N PRO A 229 4.76 0.70 14.41
CA PRO A 229 5.82 1.68 14.49
C PRO A 229 6.72 1.60 13.26
N GLY A 230 7.09 2.75 12.73
CA GLY A 230 8.06 2.92 11.65
C GLY A 230 9.27 3.68 12.16
N SER A 231 10.36 2.97 12.46
CA SER A 231 11.60 3.59 12.89
C SER A 231 12.29 4.35 11.75
N HIS A 232 13.21 5.26 12.09
CA HIS A 232 14.06 5.92 11.09
C HIS A 232 14.82 4.91 10.23
N ARG A 233 15.13 3.73 10.76
CA ARG A 233 15.73 2.62 10.02
C ARG A 233 14.92 2.22 8.78
N LYS A 234 13.58 2.22 8.85
CA LYS A 234 12.74 1.90 7.70
C LYS A 234 12.92 2.91 6.57
N PHE A 235 13.03 4.21 6.90
CA PHE A 235 13.37 5.25 5.92
C PHE A 235 14.76 5.04 5.30
N ILE A 236 15.76 4.69 6.11
CA ILE A 236 17.12 4.43 5.63
C ILE A 236 17.18 3.19 4.73
N LYS A 237 16.43 2.14 5.07
CA LYS A 237 16.30 0.96 4.21
C LYS A 237 15.58 1.29 2.89
N ALA A 238 14.52 2.09 2.94
CA ALA A 238 13.81 2.55 1.73
C ALA A 238 14.71 3.43 0.85
N TYR A 239 15.43 4.38 1.45
CA TYR A 239 16.46 5.20 0.82
C TYR A 239 17.50 4.34 0.07
N GLY A 240 18.10 3.35 0.76
CA GLY A 240 19.10 2.47 0.16
C GLY A 240 18.52 1.47 -0.83
N GLY A 241 17.46 0.76 -0.43
CA GLY A 241 16.89 -0.35 -1.20
C GLY A 241 16.09 0.09 -2.42
N PHE A 242 15.23 1.09 -2.25
CA PHE A 242 14.36 1.52 -3.34
C PHE A 242 14.95 2.69 -4.11
N GLY A 243 15.36 3.75 -3.41
CA GLY A 243 15.87 4.94 -4.07
C GLY A 243 17.20 4.72 -4.80
N MET A 244 18.17 4.09 -4.12
CA MET A 244 19.49 3.85 -4.71
C MET A 244 19.55 2.54 -5.52
N LEU A 245 19.22 1.38 -4.91
CA LEU A 245 19.39 0.10 -5.59
C LEU A 245 18.38 -0.08 -6.71
N SER A 246 17.08 0.12 -6.44
CA SER A 246 16.04 -0.19 -7.44
C SER A 246 15.91 0.89 -8.49
N LEU A 247 15.76 2.16 -8.11
CA LEU A 247 15.49 3.26 -9.04
C LEU A 247 16.76 3.98 -9.54
N ALA A 248 17.83 3.96 -8.74
CA ALA A 248 19.03 4.80 -8.95
C ALA A 248 18.62 6.27 -9.19
N MET A 249 17.88 6.83 -8.22
CA MET A 249 17.37 8.21 -8.29
C MET A 249 18.50 9.21 -8.31
N GLU A 250 18.40 10.19 -9.19
CA GLU A 250 19.33 11.30 -9.40
C GLU A 250 18.64 12.63 -9.06
N PRO A 251 19.40 13.72 -8.84
CA PRO A 251 18.83 15.02 -8.47
C PRO A 251 17.86 15.60 -9.50
N GLU A 252 17.98 15.21 -10.76
CA GLU A 252 17.14 15.62 -11.88
C GLU A 252 15.79 14.88 -11.94
N ASP A 253 15.69 13.75 -11.25
CA ASP A 253 14.48 12.96 -11.26
C ASP A 253 13.33 13.69 -10.52
N VAL A 254 12.11 13.48 -11.02
CA VAL A 254 10.88 13.89 -10.36
C VAL A 254 10.00 12.66 -10.20
N LEU A 255 9.65 12.34 -8.96
CA LEU A 255 8.74 11.24 -8.64
C LEU A 255 7.32 11.79 -8.46
N TYR A 256 6.42 11.45 -9.40
CA TYR A 256 5.00 11.79 -9.29
C TYR A 256 4.30 10.81 -8.34
N CYS A 257 3.64 11.34 -7.33
CA CYS A 257 2.99 10.55 -6.26
C CYS A 257 1.57 11.05 -5.99
N THR A 258 0.61 10.20 -6.28
CA THR A 258 -0.82 10.40 -5.98
C THR A 258 -1.30 9.53 -4.82
N LEU A 259 -0.40 8.68 -4.30
CA LEU A 259 -0.70 7.76 -3.20
C LEU A 259 -0.80 8.51 -1.87
N PRO A 260 -1.71 8.11 -0.99
CA PRO A 260 -1.85 8.75 0.32
C PRO A 260 -0.57 8.64 1.16
N LEU A 261 -0.06 9.78 1.66
CA LEU A 261 1.14 9.84 2.49
C LEU A 261 0.98 9.17 3.86
N TYR A 262 -0.23 8.86 4.27
CA TYR A 262 -0.45 8.04 5.47
C TYR A 262 -0.19 6.53 5.24
N HIS A 263 0.11 6.11 4.02
CA HIS A 263 0.52 4.74 3.70
C HIS A 263 2.03 4.61 3.48
N GLY A 264 2.57 3.44 3.84
CA GLY A 264 4.00 3.16 3.75
C GLY A 264 4.58 3.27 2.32
N THR A 265 3.82 2.91 1.28
CA THR A 265 4.28 3.03 -0.11
C THR A 265 4.58 4.48 -0.48
N ALA A 266 3.72 5.44 -0.13
CA ALA A 266 3.98 6.86 -0.41
C ALA A 266 5.07 7.42 0.52
N LEU A 267 4.90 7.25 1.84
CA LEU A 267 5.75 7.93 2.82
C LEU A 267 7.15 7.29 2.94
N LEU A 268 7.25 5.96 2.99
CA LEU A 268 8.54 5.30 3.14
C LEU A 268 9.21 5.07 1.78
N VAL A 269 8.47 4.50 0.81
CA VAL A 269 9.09 4.08 -0.46
C VAL A 269 9.26 5.26 -1.42
N CYS A 270 8.20 6.00 -1.75
CA CYS A 270 8.30 7.12 -2.69
C CYS A 270 9.14 8.26 -2.11
N TRP A 271 8.83 8.74 -0.90
CA TRP A 271 9.61 9.81 -0.26
C TRP A 271 11.03 9.38 0.06
N GLY A 272 11.25 8.15 0.56
CA GLY A 272 12.59 7.59 0.78
C GLY A 272 13.42 7.50 -0.51
N SER A 273 12.80 7.24 -1.64
CA SER A 273 13.46 7.25 -2.96
C SER A 273 13.86 8.65 -3.40
N VAL A 274 13.00 9.63 -3.19
CA VAL A 274 13.28 11.05 -3.47
C VAL A 274 14.44 11.56 -2.60
N LEU A 275 14.44 11.23 -1.31
CA LEU A 275 15.53 11.55 -0.40
C LEU A 275 16.87 10.98 -0.88
N ALA A 276 16.88 9.78 -1.47
CA ALA A 276 18.10 9.13 -1.97
C ALA A 276 18.72 9.85 -3.15
N GLY A 277 17.90 10.36 -4.06
CA GLY A 277 18.35 11.13 -5.22
C GLY A 277 18.72 12.58 -4.88
N GLY A 278 18.17 13.17 -3.82
CA GLY A 278 18.09 14.62 -3.67
C GLY A 278 17.22 15.23 -4.77
N SER A 279 16.25 14.45 -5.24
CA SER A 279 15.30 14.71 -6.33
C SER A 279 14.02 15.38 -5.82
N ALA A 280 13.01 15.56 -6.65
CA ALA A 280 11.75 16.15 -6.25
C ALA A 280 10.63 15.09 -6.14
N ILE A 281 9.69 15.30 -5.20
CA ILE A 281 8.39 14.64 -5.22
C ILE A 281 7.35 15.62 -5.76
N ALA A 282 6.65 15.23 -6.84
CA ALA A 282 5.46 15.93 -7.32
C ALA A 282 4.24 15.28 -6.68
N LEU A 283 3.61 15.98 -5.77
CA LEU A 283 2.45 15.49 -5.01
C LEU A 283 1.14 15.87 -5.69
N ARG A 284 0.15 15.01 -5.57
CA ARG A 284 -1.25 15.31 -5.84
C ARG A 284 -2.10 14.85 -4.66
N ARG A 285 -3.18 15.58 -4.36
CA ARG A 285 -4.09 15.24 -3.26
C ARG A 285 -4.72 13.87 -3.42
N LYS A 286 -5.31 13.64 -4.60
CA LYS A 286 -6.02 12.41 -4.95
C LYS A 286 -5.69 12.03 -6.38
N PHE A 287 -5.66 10.74 -6.67
CA PHE A 287 -5.50 10.22 -8.02
C PHE A 287 -6.63 10.69 -8.94
N SER A 288 -6.29 10.99 -10.17
CA SER A 288 -7.23 11.26 -11.26
C SER A 288 -6.67 10.68 -12.55
N ALA A 289 -7.32 9.68 -13.12
CA ALA A 289 -6.86 9.04 -14.35
C ALA A 289 -6.85 10.01 -15.54
N SER A 290 -7.85 10.90 -15.63
CA SER A 290 -7.95 11.90 -16.70
C SER A 290 -6.89 13.00 -16.63
N ALA A 291 -6.46 13.39 -15.43
CA ALA A 291 -5.46 14.44 -15.26
C ALA A 291 -4.03 13.90 -15.15
N PHE A 292 -3.85 12.58 -15.08
CA PHE A 292 -2.57 11.94 -14.78
C PHE A 292 -1.45 12.37 -15.75
N TRP A 293 -1.69 12.23 -17.05
CA TRP A 293 -0.67 12.51 -18.05
C TRP A 293 -0.36 14.00 -18.19
N ASP A 294 -1.33 14.87 -17.94
CA ASP A 294 -1.12 16.32 -17.92
C ASP A 294 -0.23 16.73 -16.74
N ASP A 295 -0.47 16.15 -15.56
CA ASP A 295 0.40 16.37 -14.39
C ASP A 295 1.81 15.82 -14.63
N VAL A 296 1.93 14.61 -15.19
CA VAL A 296 3.23 14.00 -15.52
C VAL A 296 4.04 14.92 -16.44
N ARG A 297 3.41 15.50 -17.47
CA ARG A 297 4.04 16.46 -18.37
C ARG A 297 4.36 17.79 -17.66
N ARG A 298 3.41 18.34 -16.91
CA ARG A 298 3.56 19.59 -16.16
C ARG A 298 4.77 19.55 -15.23
N TYR A 299 4.94 18.48 -14.48
CA TYR A 299 6.03 18.32 -13.54
C TYR A 299 7.31 17.73 -14.15
N ASN A 300 7.32 17.40 -15.44
CA ASN A 300 8.39 16.66 -16.08
C ASN A 300 8.77 15.40 -15.29
N ALA A 301 7.77 14.66 -14.84
CA ALA A 301 7.97 13.49 -14.00
C ALA A 301 8.73 12.38 -14.76
N THR A 302 9.74 11.80 -14.12
CA THR A 302 10.56 10.71 -14.65
C THR A 302 10.24 9.37 -13.99
N THR A 303 9.62 9.43 -12.83
CA THR A 303 9.28 8.27 -12.00
C THR A 303 7.84 8.40 -11.50
N PHE A 304 7.13 7.28 -11.40
CA PHE A 304 5.75 7.20 -10.91
C PHE A 304 5.66 6.28 -9.69
N GLY A 305 5.06 6.79 -8.61
CA GLY A 305 4.72 6.01 -7.42
C GLY A 305 3.33 5.39 -7.55
N TYR A 306 3.19 4.05 -7.59
CA TYR A 306 1.93 3.39 -7.92
C TYR A 306 1.50 2.33 -6.89
N VAL A 307 0.21 2.00 -6.96
CA VAL A 307 -0.36 0.71 -6.60
C VAL A 307 -1.03 0.14 -7.85
N GLY A 308 -1.11 -1.19 -7.98
CA GLY A 308 -1.55 -1.85 -9.22
C GLY A 308 -2.88 -1.37 -9.77
N GLU A 309 -3.80 -0.97 -8.88
CA GLU A 309 -5.11 -0.44 -9.23
C GLU A 309 -5.03 0.86 -10.06
N LEU A 310 -4.09 1.75 -9.74
CA LEU A 310 -3.88 2.97 -10.54
C LEU A 310 -3.44 2.65 -11.96
N CYS A 311 -2.61 1.61 -12.12
CA CYS A 311 -2.18 1.17 -13.46
C CYS A 311 -3.38 0.66 -14.27
N ARG A 312 -4.31 -0.05 -13.65
CA ARG A 312 -5.53 -0.51 -14.29
C ARG A 312 -6.42 0.67 -14.72
N TYR A 313 -6.63 1.66 -13.84
CA TYR A 313 -7.40 2.87 -14.19
C TYR A 313 -6.78 3.64 -15.36
N LEU A 314 -5.46 3.68 -15.47
CA LEU A 314 -4.79 4.31 -16.60
C LEU A 314 -4.95 3.50 -17.91
N LEU A 315 -4.90 2.18 -17.83
CA LEU A 315 -5.15 1.31 -18.99
C LEU A 315 -6.60 1.40 -19.49
N ASN A 316 -7.55 1.57 -18.57
CA ASN A 316 -8.97 1.74 -18.93
C ASN A 316 -9.26 3.07 -19.64
N GLN A 317 -8.34 4.05 -19.61
CA GLN A 317 -8.50 5.26 -20.44
C GLN A 317 -8.33 4.91 -21.93
N PRO A 318 -9.11 5.56 -22.81
CA PRO A 318 -8.98 5.33 -24.26
C PRO A 318 -7.52 5.50 -24.72
N PRO A 319 -7.00 4.62 -25.60
CA PRO A 319 -5.67 4.79 -26.17
C PRO A 319 -5.57 6.09 -26.95
N GLY A 320 -4.45 6.80 -26.80
CA GLY A 320 -4.21 8.08 -27.47
C GLY A 320 -2.80 8.20 -28.04
N SER A 321 -2.62 9.07 -29.03
CA SER A 321 -1.31 9.37 -29.63
C SER A 321 -0.33 9.98 -28.62
N GLN A 322 -0.83 10.48 -27.48
CA GLN A 322 -0.03 11.10 -26.43
C GLN A 322 0.37 10.12 -25.30
N ASP A 323 0.00 8.84 -25.39
CA ASP A 323 0.27 7.84 -24.34
C ASP A 323 1.77 7.66 -24.04
N ARG A 324 2.65 8.01 -24.99
CA ARG A 324 4.11 7.99 -24.84
C ARG A 324 4.77 9.36 -24.85
N ASN A 325 4.00 10.44 -24.94
CA ASN A 325 4.54 11.80 -24.95
C ASN A 325 4.76 12.32 -23.52
N HIS A 326 5.72 11.73 -22.82
CA HIS A 326 6.07 12.09 -21.44
C HIS A 326 7.48 11.58 -21.07
N GLY A 327 8.01 12.05 -19.93
CA GLY A 327 9.33 11.68 -19.42
C GLY A 327 9.36 10.45 -18.51
N LEU A 328 8.23 9.79 -18.24
CA LEU A 328 8.19 8.63 -17.35
C LEU A 328 8.92 7.43 -17.98
N THR A 329 9.96 6.96 -17.32
CA THR A 329 10.71 5.75 -17.70
C THR A 329 10.74 4.72 -16.58
N LYS A 330 10.48 5.14 -15.34
CA LYS A 330 10.57 4.32 -14.14
C LYS A 330 9.27 4.39 -13.34
N MET A 331 8.92 3.30 -12.69
CA MET A 331 7.83 3.29 -11.72
C MET A 331 8.20 2.43 -10.51
N ILE A 332 7.66 2.77 -9.34
CA ILE A 332 7.88 2.05 -8.09
C ILE A 332 6.58 1.90 -7.32
N GLY A 333 6.30 0.69 -6.88
CA GLY A 333 5.09 0.40 -6.13
C GLY A 333 4.85 -1.09 -5.95
N ASN A 334 3.61 -1.44 -5.72
CA ASN A 334 3.22 -2.81 -5.46
C ASN A 334 1.86 -3.14 -6.07
N GLY A 335 1.61 -4.42 -6.34
CA GLY A 335 0.33 -4.94 -6.77
C GLY A 335 0.05 -4.80 -8.26
N LEU A 336 1.08 -4.58 -9.11
CA LEU A 336 0.89 -4.62 -10.57
C LEU A 336 0.58 -6.07 -10.99
N ARG A 337 -0.64 -6.29 -11.46
CA ARG A 337 -1.12 -7.62 -11.84
C ARG A 337 -0.37 -8.15 -13.07
N PRO A 338 0.01 -9.44 -13.09
CA PRO A 338 0.66 -10.05 -14.26
C PRO A 338 -0.13 -9.91 -15.56
N SER A 339 -1.47 -9.92 -15.48
CA SER A 339 -2.36 -9.80 -16.63
C SER A 339 -2.21 -8.49 -17.41
N ILE A 340 -1.89 -7.38 -16.71
CA ILE A 340 -1.75 -6.05 -17.31
C ILE A 340 -0.29 -5.56 -17.37
N TRP A 341 0.66 -6.31 -16.83
CA TRP A 341 2.06 -5.89 -16.71
C TRP A 341 2.71 -5.50 -18.03
N LYS A 342 2.63 -6.39 -19.00
CA LYS A 342 3.24 -6.20 -20.31
C LYS A 342 2.53 -5.09 -21.09
N GLU A 343 1.21 -5.12 -21.10
CA GLU A 343 0.40 -4.10 -21.77
C GLU A 343 0.70 -2.70 -21.23
N PHE A 344 0.77 -2.53 -19.90
CA PHE A 344 1.10 -1.26 -19.29
C PHE A 344 2.47 -0.74 -19.73
N LYS A 345 3.50 -1.59 -19.68
CA LYS A 345 4.85 -1.23 -20.12
C LYS A 345 4.89 -0.81 -21.60
N GLU A 346 4.24 -1.59 -22.44
CA GLU A 346 4.25 -1.37 -23.90
C GLU A 346 3.44 -0.13 -24.29
N ARG A 347 2.23 0.04 -23.73
CA ARG A 347 1.38 1.18 -24.03
C ARG A 347 2.03 2.50 -23.64
N PHE A 348 2.53 2.58 -22.44
CA PHE A 348 3.06 3.82 -21.87
C PHE A 348 4.59 3.97 -21.98
N GLY A 349 5.30 3.02 -22.57
CA GLY A 349 6.74 3.10 -22.77
C GLY A 349 7.55 3.09 -21.47
N ILE A 350 7.12 2.31 -20.47
CA ILE A 350 7.81 2.22 -19.18
C ILE A 350 8.95 1.20 -19.24
N ASP A 351 10.18 1.67 -19.08
CA ASP A 351 11.37 0.81 -19.16
C ASP A 351 11.55 -0.02 -17.89
N LYS A 352 11.29 0.58 -16.71
CA LYS A 352 11.58 -0.05 -15.43
C LYS A 352 10.39 -0.07 -14.49
N VAL A 353 10.00 -1.29 -14.07
CA VAL A 353 9.01 -1.54 -13.03
C VAL A 353 9.72 -2.06 -11.79
N ALA A 354 9.93 -1.18 -10.82
CA ALA A 354 10.47 -1.53 -9.51
C ALA A 354 9.35 -1.99 -8.58
N GLU A 355 8.74 -3.14 -8.93
CA GLU A 355 7.74 -3.79 -8.07
C GLU A 355 8.37 -4.17 -6.74
N LEU A 356 7.61 -4.06 -5.67
CA LEU A 356 8.05 -4.41 -4.33
C LEU A 356 6.99 -5.20 -3.56
N TYR A 357 7.44 -5.88 -2.52
CA TYR A 357 6.59 -6.43 -1.50
C TYR A 357 7.16 -6.06 -0.13
N ALA A 358 6.34 -5.49 0.73
CA ALA A 358 6.66 -5.21 2.13
C ALA A 358 5.38 -5.02 2.93
N SER A 359 5.44 -5.25 4.24
CA SER A 359 4.39 -4.87 5.18
C SER A 359 4.88 -3.82 6.18
N SER A 360 3.98 -2.99 6.69
CA SER A 360 4.32 -1.88 7.58
C SER A 360 4.94 -2.36 8.89
N GLU A 361 4.45 -3.46 9.44
CA GLU A 361 4.90 -4.11 10.67
C GLU A 361 6.07 -5.06 10.48
N GLY A 362 6.25 -5.58 9.25
CA GLY A 362 7.12 -6.71 8.94
C GLY A 362 8.62 -6.41 8.95
N ASN A 363 9.37 -7.51 8.92
CA ASN A 363 10.83 -7.51 8.88
C ASN A 363 11.40 -7.99 7.54
N ILE A 364 10.53 -8.33 6.59
CA ILE A 364 10.89 -8.86 5.27
C ILE A 364 10.37 -7.95 4.16
N GLY A 365 11.15 -7.78 3.12
CA GLY A 365 10.78 -7.06 1.92
C GLY A 365 11.47 -7.65 0.69
N PHE A 366 10.80 -7.54 -0.44
CA PHE A 366 11.29 -7.94 -1.76
C PHE A 366 11.33 -6.72 -2.67
N SER A 367 12.24 -6.73 -3.62
CA SER A 367 12.32 -5.70 -4.63
C SER A 367 12.74 -6.28 -5.98
N ASN A 368 12.07 -5.84 -7.02
CA ASN A 368 12.38 -6.19 -8.40
C ASN A 368 13.57 -5.38 -8.93
N PHE A 369 14.72 -5.58 -8.31
CA PHE A 369 15.97 -4.90 -8.63
C PHE A 369 16.45 -5.16 -10.07
N PHE A 370 16.31 -6.41 -10.53
CA PHE A 370 16.76 -6.84 -11.85
C PHE A 370 15.78 -6.50 -12.98
N ASN A 371 14.66 -5.85 -12.67
CA ASN A 371 13.63 -5.49 -13.64
C ASN A 371 13.07 -6.68 -14.43
N MET A 372 12.80 -7.79 -13.74
CA MET A 372 12.11 -8.93 -14.32
C MET A 372 10.60 -8.68 -14.33
N ASP A 373 9.91 -9.24 -15.31
CA ASP A 373 8.46 -9.07 -15.40
C ASP A 373 7.72 -10.03 -14.44
N ASN A 374 6.52 -9.66 -14.02
CA ASN A 374 5.59 -10.46 -13.22
C ASN A 374 6.12 -10.94 -11.87
N THR A 375 6.99 -10.17 -11.21
CA THR A 375 7.60 -10.55 -9.93
C THR A 375 7.69 -9.37 -8.96
N VAL A 376 7.50 -9.65 -7.68
CA VAL A 376 7.86 -8.72 -6.59
C VAL A 376 9.38 -8.67 -6.35
N GLY A 377 10.15 -9.43 -7.11
CA GLY A 377 11.60 -9.50 -7.02
C GLY A 377 12.10 -10.51 -6.00
N PHE A 378 13.27 -10.24 -5.43
CA PHE A 378 13.95 -11.11 -4.48
C PHE A 378 14.25 -10.39 -3.16
N SER A 379 14.54 -11.16 -2.12
CA SER A 379 14.96 -10.65 -0.81
C SER A 379 16.31 -11.22 -0.40
N THR A 380 17.08 -10.40 0.32
CA THR A 380 18.28 -10.85 1.04
C THR A 380 17.99 -11.28 2.48
N ALA A 381 16.79 -10.96 2.98
CA ALA A 381 16.33 -11.47 4.27
C ALA A 381 16.04 -12.97 4.20
N PRO A 382 16.26 -13.72 5.28
CA PRO A 382 15.88 -15.14 5.34
C PRO A 382 14.36 -15.25 5.39
N TYR A 383 13.83 -16.07 4.50
CA TYR A 383 12.39 -16.38 4.43
C TYR A 383 12.17 -17.84 4.07
N LYS A 384 10.95 -18.30 4.28
CA LYS A 384 10.45 -19.60 3.86
C LYS A 384 9.03 -19.44 3.30
N LEU A 385 8.67 -20.36 2.40
CA LEU A 385 7.30 -20.57 1.97
C LEU A 385 6.83 -21.89 2.59
N VAL A 386 5.81 -21.82 3.43
CA VAL A 386 5.35 -22.98 4.19
C VAL A 386 3.95 -23.39 3.79
N LYS A 387 3.66 -24.70 3.96
CA LYS A 387 2.34 -25.26 3.78
C LYS A 387 1.38 -24.68 4.82
N TYR A 388 0.13 -24.53 4.45
CA TYR A 388 -0.93 -24.03 5.32
C TYR A 388 -2.24 -24.79 5.07
N HIS A 389 -3.09 -24.82 6.09
CA HIS A 389 -4.43 -25.40 5.97
C HIS A 389 -5.34 -24.41 5.23
N GLU A 390 -5.88 -24.81 4.12
CA GLU A 390 -6.74 -23.95 3.28
C GLU A 390 -7.98 -23.41 4.03
N GLY A 391 -8.53 -24.18 4.97
CA GLY A 391 -9.71 -23.81 5.74
C GLY A 391 -9.44 -22.85 6.91
N THR A 392 -8.49 -23.21 7.78
CA THR A 392 -8.14 -22.42 8.98
C THR A 392 -7.04 -21.40 8.72
N ARG A 393 -6.27 -21.57 7.64
CA ARG A 393 -5.11 -20.76 7.24
C ARG A 393 -3.93 -20.85 8.20
N ASP A 394 -3.98 -21.81 9.10
CA ASP A 394 -2.87 -22.06 10.01
C ASP A 394 -1.73 -22.77 9.27
N PRO A 395 -0.47 -22.43 9.55
CA PRO A 395 0.67 -23.15 9.01
C PRO A 395 0.66 -24.62 9.43
N ILE A 396 0.90 -25.52 8.47
CA ILE A 396 0.96 -26.96 8.73
C ILE A 396 2.25 -27.30 9.47
N ARG A 397 2.11 -28.12 10.51
CA ARG A 397 3.22 -28.68 11.26
C ARG A 397 3.24 -30.21 11.16
N ASN A 398 4.43 -30.77 11.01
CA ASN A 398 4.63 -32.23 11.01
C ASN A 398 4.51 -32.81 12.43
N ASP A 399 4.62 -34.12 12.54
CA ASP A 399 4.52 -34.88 13.81
C ASP A 399 5.52 -34.44 14.89
N LYS A 400 6.61 -33.77 14.49
CA LYS A 400 7.61 -33.18 15.40
C LYS A 400 7.27 -31.73 15.79
N GLY A 401 6.11 -31.22 15.41
CA GLY A 401 5.65 -29.84 15.65
C GLY A 401 6.40 -28.79 14.83
N ARG A 402 7.09 -29.17 13.72
CA ARG A 402 7.84 -28.25 12.86
C ARG A 402 7.04 -27.88 11.62
N LEU A 403 7.22 -26.63 11.16
CA LEU A 403 6.62 -26.13 9.92
C LEU A 403 7.12 -26.94 8.71
N GLU A 404 6.25 -27.15 7.74
CA GLU A 404 6.57 -27.82 6.49
C GLU A 404 6.72 -26.81 5.36
N GLU A 405 7.86 -26.86 4.66
CA GLU A 405 8.06 -26.04 3.46
C GLU A 405 7.25 -26.61 2.28
N VAL A 406 6.81 -25.72 1.39
CA VAL A 406 6.22 -26.15 0.10
C VAL A 406 7.30 -26.62 -0.85
N GLU A 407 6.93 -27.43 -1.84
CA GLU A 407 7.82 -27.77 -2.94
C GLU A 407 8.13 -26.53 -3.79
N LYS A 408 9.30 -26.52 -4.42
CA LYS A 408 9.74 -25.41 -5.25
C LYS A 408 8.75 -25.12 -6.37
N GLY A 409 8.34 -23.87 -6.49
CA GLY A 409 7.37 -23.43 -7.48
C GLY A 409 5.91 -23.59 -7.06
N GLN A 410 5.64 -24.16 -5.88
CA GLN A 410 4.29 -24.21 -5.33
C GLN A 410 3.98 -22.95 -4.50
N PRO A 411 2.73 -22.49 -4.49
CA PRO A 411 2.28 -21.43 -3.59
C PRO A 411 2.45 -21.83 -2.13
N GLY A 412 2.89 -20.89 -1.29
CA GLY A 412 3.03 -21.11 0.14
C GLY A 412 2.91 -19.81 0.94
N LEU A 413 2.54 -19.96 2.21
CA LEU A 413 2.50 -18.85 3.15
C LEU A 413 3.92 -18.33 3.37
N LEU A 414 4.14 -17.05 3.11
CA LEU A 414 5.42 -16.40 3.32
C LEU A 414 5.64 -16.13 4.81
N ILE A 415 6.79 -16.59 5.31
CA ILE A 415 7.24 -16.26 6.66
C ILE A 415 8.67 -15.70 6.64
N GLY A 416 8.93 -14.70 7.48
CA GLY A 416 10.25 -14.06 7.63
C GLY A 416 10.92 -14.44 8.95
N GLU A 417 12.20 -14.84 8.92
CA GLU A 417 12.94 -15.18 10.15
C GLU A 417 13.13 -13.94 11.03
N ILE A 418 12.82 -14.09 12.32
CA ILE A 418 13.04 -13.07 13.34
C ILE A 418 14.35 -13.38 14.06
N ASN A 419 15.32 -12.49 13.95
CA ASN A 419 16.60 -12.58 14.64
C ASN A 419 17.21 -11.19 14.85
N LYS A 420 18.37 -11.09 15.52
CA LYS A 420 19.04 -9.80 15.79
C LYS A 420 19.33 -8.96 14.54
N LYS A 421 19.49 -9.58 13.38
CA LYS A 421 19.75 -8.89 12.12
C LYS A 421 18.46 -8.45 11.41
N TRP A 422 17.39 -9.22 11.56
CA TRP A 422 16.10 -9.06 10.95
C TRP A 422 15.04 -8.98 12.04
N ALA A 423 15.16 -7.91 12.86
CA ALA A 423 14.23 -7.67 13.97
C ALA A 423 12.83 -7.37 13.45
N PHE A 424 11.84 -7.89 14.15
CA PHE A 424 10.43 -7.64 13.90
C PHE A 424 9.95 -6.53 14.84
N GLU A 425 9.52 -5.41 14.29
CA GLU A 425 9.04 -4.26 15.08
C GLU A 425 7.61 -4.46 15.60
N GLY A 426 6.80 -5.25 14.89
CA GLY A 426 5.44 -5.62 15.29
C GLY A 426 4.46 -4.45 15.31
N TYR A 427 3.50 -4.54 16.22
CA TYR A 427 2.45 -3.55 16.46
C TYR A 427 2.63 -2.92 17.84
N THR A 428 1.99 -1.78 18.09
CA THR A 428 1.92 -1.17 19.41
C THR A 428 1.21 -2.09 20.42
N GLN A 429 0.25 -2.87 19.96
CA GLN A 429 -0.48 -3.87 20.75
C GLN A 429 0.34 -5.17 20.83
N LYS A 430 0.74 -5.58 22.03
CA LYS A 430 1.54 -6.78 22.27
C LYS A 430 0.85 -8.06 21.79
N GLU A 431 -0.44 -8.21 22.04
CA GLU A 431 -1.24 -9.36 21.65
C GLU A 431 -1.27 -9.53 20.12
N ALA A 432 -1.38 -8.43 19.37
CA ALA A 432 -1.34 -8.44 17.92
C ALA A 432 0.04 -8.86 17.41
N THR A 433 1.10 -8.40 18.07
CA THR A 433 2.48 -8.79 17.76
C THR A 433 2.70 -10.27 18.00
N GLU A 434 2.33 -10.80 19.17
CA GLU A 434 2.51 -12.23 19.49
C GLU A 434 1.72 -13.16 18.56
N LYS A 435 0.50 -12.79 18.18
CA LYS A 435 -0.30 -13.56 17.19
C LYS A 435 0.37 -13.64 15.81
N SER A 436 1.26 -12.72 15.47
CA SER A 436 1.98 -12.70 14.21
C SER A 436 3.28 -13.49 14.24
N ILE A 437 3.65 -14.08 15.39
CA ILE A 437 4.92 -14.80 15.56
C ILE A 437 4.69 -16.30 15.63
N LEU A 438 5.33 -17.03 14.72
CA LEU A 438 5.40 -18.50 14.73
C LEU A 438 6.68 -18.94 15.43
N ARG A 439 6.53 -19.54 16.60
CA ARG A 439 7.66 -20.03 17.41
C ARG A 439 7.97 -21.49 17.09
N ASP A 440 9.23 -21.87 17.29
CA ASP A 440 9.71 -23.25 17.07
C ASP A 440 9.39 -23.78 15.65
N GLY A 441 9.56 -22.92 14.63
CA GLY A 441 9.17 -23.23 13.26
C GLY A 441 9.94 -24.42 12.68
N PHE A 442 11.25 -24.34 12.63
CA PHE A 442 12.12 -25.41 12.06
C PHE A 442 13.10 -25.97 13.09
N LYS A 443 13.45 -25.21 14.11
CA LYS A 443 14.29 -25.64 15.22
C LYS A 443 13.79 -25.05 16.53
N LYS A 444 14.16 -25.64 17.66
CA LYS A 444 13.81 -25.13 18.99
C LYS A 444 14.38 -23.73 19.20
N GLY A 445 13.53 -22.79 19.60
CA GLY A 445 13.89 -21.40 19.91
C GLY A 445 13.97 -20.46 18.71
N ASP A 446 13.68 -20.89 17.48
CA ASP A 446 13.52 -19.97 16.36
C ASP A 446 12.15 -19.27 16.39
N ALA A 447 12.07 -18.12 15.74
CA ALA A 447 10.85 -17.35 15.60
C ALA A 447 10.72 -16.80 14.18
N TRP A 448 9.49 -16.80 13.67
CA TRP A 448 9.17 -16.41 12.31
C TRP A 448 7.98 -15.46 12.31
N PHE A 449 8.08 -14.38 11.56
CA PHE A 449 6.95 -13.49 11.30
C PHE A 449 6.03 -14.11 10.24
N ASN A 450 4.77 -14.31 10.60
CA ASN A 450 3.71 -14.73 9.69
C ASN A 450 3.18 -13.50 8.96
N THR A 451 3.42 -13.40 7.65
CA THR A 451 2.97 -12.26 6.85
C THR A 451 1.48 -12.27 6.54
N GLY A 452 0.85 -13.46 6.57
CA GLY A 452 -0.50 -13.66 6.10
C GLY A 452 -0.66 -13.63 4.58
N ASP A 453 0.44 -13.60 3.82
CA ASP A 453 0.41 -13.52 2.36
C ASP A 453 0.96 -14.80 1.73
N VAL A 454 0.36 -15.23 0.64
CA VAL A 454 0.74 -16.41 -0.14
C VAL A 454 1.54 -15.95 -1.36
N LEU A 455 2.76 -16.47 -1.49
CA LEU A 455 3.64 -16.21 -2.62
C LEU A 455 4.14 -17.52 -3.23
N LYS A 456 4.67 -17.43 -4.45
CA LYS A 456 5.23 -18.55 -5.20
C LYS A 456 6.60 -18.17 -5.73
N GLU A 457 7.59 -19.07 -5.60
CA GLU A 457 8.91 -18.89 -6.23
C GLU A 457 8.83 -19.19 -7.74
N ILE A 458 9.25 -18.21 -8.55
CA ILE A 458 9.28 -18.32 -10.01
C ILE A 458 10.70 -18.40 -10.58
N GLY A 459 11.67 -18.81 -9.78
CA GLY A 459 13.07 -19.04 -10.15
C GLY A 459 14.02 -17.95 -9.63
N CYS A 460 15.28 -18.32 -9.49
CA CYS A 460 16.35 -17.45 -8.97
C CYS A 460 15.97 -16.64 -7.73
N ARG A 461 15.21 -17.23 -6.81
CA ARG A 461 14.66 -16.61 -5.59
C ARG A 461 13.73 -15.41 -5.86
N HIS A 462 13.23 -15.23 -7.07
CA HIS A 462 12.19 -14.25 -7.36
C HIS A 462 10.84 -14.83 -6.97
N LEU A 463 10.05 -14.01 -6.30
CA LEU A 463 8.71 -14.39 -5.88
C LEU A 463 7.65 -13.65 -6.70
N GLN A 464 6.53 -14.32 -6.87
CA GLN A 464 5.29 -13.75 -7.39
C GLN A 464 4.24 -13.79 -6.29
N PHE A 465 3.54 -12.67 -6.09
CA PHE A 465 2.41 -12.61 -5.19
C PHE A 465 1.26 -13.44 -5.78
N VAL A 466 0.65 -14.28 -4.95
CA VAL A 466 -0.48 -15.12 -5.36
C VAL A 466 -1.77 -14.58 -4.75
N ASP A 467 -1.81 -14.47 -3.41
CA ASP A 467 -3.01 -14.02 -2.72
C ASP A 467 -2.71 -13.59 -1.27
N ARG A 468 -3.68 -12.96 -0.64
CA ARG A 468 -3.63 -12.65 0.78
C ARG A 468 -4.54 -13.63 1.55
N MET A 469 -4.04 -14.17 2.66
CA MET A 469 -4.79 -15.12 3.49
C MET A 469 -6.04 -14.53 4.16
N GLY A 470 -6.64 -13.49 3.65
CA GLY A 470 -7.90 -12.85 4.06
C GLY A 470 -8.89 -12.84 2.93
N ASP A 471 -8.39 -12.89 1.73
CA ASP A 471 -9.10 -12.62 0.49
C ASP A 471 -9.49 -13.91 -0.26
N THR A 472 -9.12 -15.09 0.24
CA THR A 472 -9.61 -16.38 -0.23
C THR A 472 -10.85 -16.81 0.57
N PHE A 473 -11.76 -17.50 -0.06
CA PHE A 473 -12.89 -18.14 0.63
C PHE A 473 -13.01 -19.62 0.23
N ARG A 474 -13.59 -20.43 1.12
CA ARG A 474 -13.81 -21.85 0.86
C ARG A 474 -15.29 -22.14 0.63
N TRP A 475 -15.60 -22.78 -0.50
CA TRP A 475 -16.93 -23.22 -0.83
C TRP A 475 -16.97 -24.70 -1.20
N LYS A 476 -17.77 -25.49 -0.49
CA LYS A 476 -17.95 -26.94 -0.73
C LYS A 476 -16.65 -27.73 -0.83
N GLY A 477 -15.63 -27.34 -0.06
CA GLY A 477 -14.34 -28.01 -0.03
C GLY A 477 -13.29 -27.45 -0.97
N GLU A 478 -13.66 -26.58 -1.92
CA GLU A 478 -12.76 -25.90 -2.86
C GLU A 478 -12.32 -24.55 -2.31
N ASN A 479 -11.05 -24.23 -2.49
CA ASN A 479 -10.48 -22.93 -2.13
C ASN A 479 -10.56 -22.01 -3.35
N VAL A 480 -11.10 -20.82 -3.17
CA VAL A 480 -11.29 -19.84 -4.23
C VAL A 480 -10.47 -18.60 -3.90
N SER A 481 -9.51 -18.27 -4.74
CA SER A 481 -8.76 -17.02 -4.67
C SER A 481 -9.63 -15.89 -5.22
N THR A 482 -9.87 -14.85 -4.41
CA THR A 482 -10.63 -13.68 -4.85
C THR A 482 -9.90 -12.99 -6.01
N THR A 483 -8.59 -12.84 -5.89
CA THR A 483 -7.74 -12.21 -6.91
C THR A 483 -7.74 -12.99 -8.22
N GLU A 484 -7.80 -14.32 -8.19
CA GLU A 484 -7.89 -15.13 -9.41
C GLU A 484 -9.22 -14.92 -10.13
N VAL A 485 -10.33 -14.92 -9.39
CA VAL A 485 -11.67 -14.66 -9.95
C VAL A 485 -11.78 -13.22 -10.46
N GLU A 486 -11.26 -12.23 -9.71
CA GLU A 486 -11.20 -10.84 -10.15
C GLU A 486 -10.42 -10.68 -11.47
N ASN A 487 -9.24 -11.30 -11.59
CA ASN A 487 -8.45 -11.27 -12.81
C ASN A 487 -9.18 -11.85 -14.03
N ILE A 488 -9.96 -12.91 -13.83
CA ILE A 488 -10.76 -13.53 -14.89
C ILE A 488 -11.89 -12.60 -15.33
N ILE A 489 -12.59 -12.00 -14.37
CA ILE A 489 -13.71 -11.08 -14.62
C ILE A 489 -13.21 -9.80 -15.29
N ASP A 490 -12.15 -9.20 -14.77
CA ASP A 490 -11.51 -8.00 -15.35
C ASP A 490 -11.00 -8.27 -16.76
N GLY A 491 -10.42 -9.45 -17.00
CA GLY A 491 -9.95 -9.90 -18.32
C GLY A 491 -11.05 -10.06 -19.38
N SER A 492 -12.32 -10.06 -18.99
CA SER A 492 -13.44 -10.08 -19.92
C SER A 492 -13.60 -8.79 -20.73
N GLY A 493 -13.04 -7.68 -20.26
CA GLY A 493 -13.20 -6.34 -20.85
C GLY A 493 -14.62 -5.75 -20.75
N MET A 494 -15.51 -6.35 -19.96
CA MET A 494 -16.91 -5.91 -19.79
C MET A 494 -17.14 -5.11 -18.51
N VAL A 495 -16.19 -5.12 -17.60
CA VAL A 495 -16.26 -4.43 -16.30
C VAL A 495 -15.10 -3.47 -16.13
N GLU A 496 -15.33 -2.37 -15.43
CA GLU A 496 -14.29 -1.44 -15.00
C GLU A 496 -13.61 -1.96 -13.74
N GLU A 497 -14.36 -2.61 -12.86
CA GLU A 497 -13.87 -3.12 -11.59
C GLU A 497 -14.69 -4.32 -11.13
N ALA A 498 -14.01 -5.34 -10.62
CA ALA A 498 -14.61 -6.48 -9.94
C ALA A 498 -13.95 -6.65 -8.56
N ILE A 499 -14.77 -6.74 -7.51
CA ILE A 499 -14.32 -7.07 -6.15
C ILE A 499 -15.00 -8.36 -5.74
N VAL A 500 -14.20 -9.40 -5.49
CA VAL A 500 -14.66 -10.73 -5.10
C VAL A 500 -14.44 -10.95 -3.61
N TYR A 501 -15.43 -11.50 -2.92
CA TYR A 501 -15.31 -11.80 -1.49
C TYR A 501 -16.21 -12.97 -1.09
N GLY A 502 -15.87 -13.63 0.02
CA GLY A 502 -16.64 -14.76 0.53
C GLY A 502 -17.73 -14.31 1.50
N VAL A 503 -18.98 -14.71 1.25
CA VAL A 503 -20.13 -14.49 2.14
C VAL A 503 -20.59 -15.79 2.78
N GLU A 504 -20.97 -15.75 4.05
CA GLU A 504 -21.55 -16.88 4.74
C GLU A 504 -22.99 -17.10 4.29
N ILE A 505 -23.32 -18.33 3.89
CA ILE A 505 -24.68 -18.71 3.57
C ILE A 505 -25.24 -19.56 4.73
N PRO A 506 -26.38 -19.19 5.32
CA PRO A 506 -26.99 -19.97 6.40
C PRO A 506 -27.17 -21.45 6.02
N LYS A 507 -26.85 -22.33 6.96
CA LYS A 507 -26.96 -23.80 6.82
C LYS A 507 -25.98 -24.43 5.81
N THR A 508 -24.91 -23.73 5.38
CA THR A 508 -23.85 -24.30 4.55
C THR A 508 -22.48 -24.23 5.26
N ASN A 509 -21.59 -25.16 4.92
CA ASN A 509 -20.20 -25.11 5.36
C ASN A 509 -19.37 -24.34 4.33
N GLY A 510 -18.69 -23.25 4.79
CA GLY A 510 -17.87 -22.40 3.96
C GLY A 510 -18.56 -21.09 3.57
N LYS A 511 -17.90 -20.33 2.70
CA LYS A 511 -18.38 -19.02 2.20
C LYS A 511 -18.61 -19.12 0.70
N ALA A 512 -19.78 -18.71 0.23
CA ALA A 512 -20.00 -18.55 -1.22
C ALA A 512 -19.29 -17.30 -1.72
N GLY A 513 -18.77 -17.35 -2.94
CA GLY A 513 -18.20 -16.16 -3.56
C GLY A 513 -19.30 -15.18 -3.94
N MET A 514 -19.06 -13.90 -3.62
CA MET A 514 -19.84 -12.77 -4.09
C MET A 514 -18.95 -11.81 -4.85
N VAL A 515 -19.49 -11.24 -5.93
CA VAL A 515 -18.76 -10.26 -6.75
C VAL A 515 -19.56 -8.97 -6.77
N THR A 516 -18.92 -7.88 -6.46
CA THR A 516 -19.41 -6.53 -6.76
C THR A 516 -18.75 -6.07 -8.05
N LEU A 517 -19.54 -5.62 -9.01
CA LEU A 517 -19.07 -5.22 -10.34
C LEU A 517 -19.37 -3.75 -10.60
N VAL A 518 -18.44 -3.07 -11.27
CA VAL A 518 -18.68 -1.80 -11.95
C VAL A 518 -18.63 -2.06 -13.45
N PRO A 519 -19.77 -1.99 -14.17
CA PRO A 519 -19.79 -2.18 -15.62
C PRO A 519 -18.99 -1.09 -16.34
N GLN A 520 -18.42 -1.39 -17.51
CA GLN A 520 -17.81 -0.38 -18.35
C GLN A 520 -18.82 0.65 -18.87
N SER A 521 -18.45 1.92 -18.77
CA SER A 521 -19.30 3.07 -19.16
C SER A 521 -19.36 3.33 -20.68
N ASN A 522 -19.06 2.34 -21.51
CA ASN A 522 -18.96 2.49 -22.98
C ASN A 522 -20.30 2.48 -23.75
N GLY A 523 -21.42 2.66 -23.04
CA GLY A 523 -22.76 2.80 -23.65
C GLY A 523 -23.40 1.51 -24.18
N SER A 524 -22.75 0.36 -24.06
CA SER A 524 -23.36 -0.96 -24.31
C SER A 524 -24.04 -1.46 -23.04
N ALA A 525 -25.24 -2.03 -23.16
CA ALA A 525 -25.92 -2.65 -22.04
C ALA A 525 -25.04 -3.78 -21.46
N PHE A 526 -24.80 -3.75 -20.16
CA PHE A 526 -24.05 -4.78 -19.48
C PHE A 526 -24.79 -6.12 -19.60
N ASP A 527 -24.12 -7.12 -20.19
CA ASP A 527 -24.65 -8.44 -20.41
C ASP A 527 -23.95 -9.45 -19.50
N ILE A 528 -24.61 -9.77 -18.41
CA ILE A 528 -24.13 -10.72 -17.39
C ILE A 528 -23.90 -12.12 -17.97
N ASN A 529 -24.69 -12.55 -18.96
CA ASN A 529 -24.53 -13.87 -19.56
C ASN A 529 -23.25 -13.96 -20.41
N LYS A 530 -22.94 -12.89 -21.13
CA LYS A 530 -21.66 -12.79 -21.85
C LYS A 530 -20.47 -12.81 -20.90
N LEU A 531 -20.58 -12.13 -19.76
CA LEU A 531 -19.54 -12.16 -18.74
C LEU A 531 -19.29 -13.59 -18.24
N PHE A 532 -20.35 -14.36 -17.95
CA PHE A 532 -20.21 -15.74 -17.50
C PHE A 532 -19.61 -16.67 -18.53
N VAL A 533 -20.01 -16.54 -19.79
CA VAL A 533 -19.44 -17.34 -20.89
C VAL A 533 -17.95 -17.03 -21.04
N SER A 534 -17.58 -15.76 -21.11
CA SER A 534 -16.19 -15.32 -21.23
C SER A 534 -15.32 -15.74 -20.04
N ALA A 535 -15.84 -15.60 -18.82
CA ALA A 535 -15.15 -16.04 -17.62
C ALA A 535 -14.98 -17.57 -17.57
N GLY A 536 -15.99 -18.33 -18.00
CA GLY A 536 -15.95 -19.79 -18.07
C GLY A 536 -14.95 -20.32 -19.11
N GLU A 537 -14.86 -19.69 -20.28
CA GLU A 537 -13.90 -20.05 -21.32
C GLU A 537 -12.44 -19.70 -20.94
N SER A 538 -12.24 -18.58 -20.27
CA SER A 538 -10.92 -18.12 -19.84
C SER A 538 -10.33 -18.91 -18.68
N ALA A 539 -11.20 -19.46 -17.83
CA ALA A 539 -10.77 -20.03 -16.55
C ALA A 539 -10.27 -21.48 -16.65
N GLY A 540 -10.70 -22.27 -17.62
CA GLY A 540 -10.52 -23.72 -17.53
C GLY A 540 -11.00 -24.27 -16.17
N LEU A 541 -11.79 -23.49 -15.43
CA LEU A 541 -12.17 -23.69 -14.04
C LEU A 541 -13.26 -24.74 -13.94
N CYS A 542 -12.87 -25.95 -13.68
CA CYS A 542 -13.75 -26.94 -13.08
C CYS A 542 -14.04 -26.50 -11.64
N GLY A 543 -15.15 -25.78 -11.40
CA GLY A 543 -15.62 -25.68 -10.04
C GLY A 543 -16.27 -24.39 -9.53
N ALA A 544 -16.15 -23.25 -10.21
CA ALA A 544 -16.74 -22.00 -9.74
C ALA A 544 -18.25 -21.88 -10.04
N GLY A 545 -19.08 -21.68 -9.03
CA GLY A 545 -20.54 -21.51 -9.17
C GLY A 545 -21.00 -20.12 -8.78
N VAL A 546 -21.87 -19.54 -9.59
CA VAL A 546 -22.39 -18.19 -9.41
C VAL A 546 -23.90 -18.22 -9.15
N CYS A 547 -24.38 -17.51 -8.13
CA CYS A 547 -25.79 -17.30 -7.87
C CYS A 547 -26.16 -15.83 -8.08
N ALA A 548 -27.20 -15.57 -8.85
CA ALA A 548 -27.80 -14.24 -9.03
C ALA A 548 -29.17 -14.18 -8.32
N GLY A 549 -29.42 -13.15 -7.49
CA GLY A 549 -30.71 -12.86 -6.88
C GLY A 549 -30.88 -13.21 -5.39
N ASP A 550 -31.94 -12.69 -4.76
CA ASP A 550 -32.12 -12.59 -3.31
C ASP A 550 -32.41 -13.89 -2.54
N GLN A 551 -32.70 -14.99 -3.17
CA GLN A 551 -32.85 -16.28 -2.48
C GLN A 551 -32.57 -17.47 -3.42
N CYS A 552 -31.62 -18.32 -3.04
CA CYS A 552 -31.43 -19.66 -3.60
C CYS A 552 -31.78 -20.70 -2.53
N HIS A 553 -32.92 -21.36 -2.65
CA HIS A 553 -33.23 -22.61 -1.93
C HIS A 553 -32.99 -23.80 -2.85
N ARG A 554 -32.37 -24.82 -2.30
CA ARG A 554 -32.21 -26.12 -2.94
C ARG A 554 -32.97 -27.18 -2.16
N GLU A 555 -33.89 -27.85 -2.80
CA GLU A 555 -34.26 -29.20 -2.46
C GLU A 555 -34.19 -30.05 -3.72
N ASP A 556 -33.52 -31.19 -3.60
CA ASP A 556 -33.47 -32.31 -4.53
C ASP A 556 -33.34 -32.05 -6.04
N GLY A 557 -32.24 -31.37 -6.43
CA GLY A 557 -31.81 -31.42 -7.83
C GLY A 557 -32.38 -30.36 -8.76
N ASP A 558 -33.44 -29.66 -8.43
CA ASP A 558 -34.04 -28.59 -9.23
C ASP A 558 -33.89 -27.21 -8.57
N VAL A 559 -33.50 -26.21 -9.34
CA VAL A 559 -33.46 -24.81 -8.91
C VAL A 559 -34.87 -24.24 -9.09
N GLN A 560 -35.61 -24.06 -8.00
CA GLN A 560 -36.85 -23.27 -8.02
C GLN A 560 -36.54 -21.79 -7.80
N VAL A 561 -36.97 -20.94 -8.72
CA VAL A 561 -36.94 -19.48 -8.60
C VAL A 561 -38.25 -19.03 -7.98
N PRO A 562 -38.26 -18.22 -6.89
CA PRO A 562 -39.51 -17.75 -6.28
C PRO A 562 -40.35 -16.92 -7.26
N GLU A 563 -41.66 -17.09 -7.23
CA GLU A 563 -42.61 -16.25 -7.95
C GLU A 563 -42.57 -14.82 -7.38
N GLY A 564 -42.07 -13.87 -8.16
CA GLY A 564 -41.93 -12.46 -7.78
C GLY A 564 -40.56 -11.84 -8.11
N GLY A 565 -39.59 -12.61 -8.56
CA GLY A 565 -38.30 -12.10 -9.04
C GLY A 565 -38.37 -11.42 -10.41
N HIS A 566 -37.49 -10.48 -10.66
CA HIS A 566 -37.39 -9.71 -11.90
C HIS A 566 -37.46 -10.64 -13.13
N PRO A 567 -38.08 -10.24 -14.25
CA PRO A 567 -38.28 -11.10 -15.44
C PRO A 567 -37.02 -11.73 -16.02
N GLU A 568 -35.88 -11.10 -15.82
CA GLU A 568 -34.56 -11.57 -16.28
C GLU A 568 -34.03 -12.80 -15.53
N ALA A 569 -34.54 -13.06 -14.31
CA ALA A 569 -34.14 -14.24 -13.54
C ALA A 569 -34.78 -15.55 -14.08
N ARG A 570 -35.80 -15.46 -14.94
CA ARG A 570 -36.50 -16.60 -15.52
C ARG A 570 -35.85 -17.21 -16.77
N LEU A 571 -34.91 -16.50 -17.39
CA LEU A 571 -34.29 -16.94 -18.65
C LEU A 571 -33.18 -18.02 -18.49
N PHE A 572 -32.84 -18.40 -17.26
CA PHE A 572 -31.77 -19.36 -16.98
C PHE A 572 -32.14 -20.84 -17.01
N ALA A 573 -33.40 -21.18 -17.25
CA ALA A 573 -33.86 -22.56 -17.31
C ALA A 573 -33.88 -23.17 -18.72
N GLY A 574 -33.45 -22.43 -19.77
CA GLY A 574 -33.44 -22.89 -21.15
C GLY A 574 -32.14 -23.59 -21.54
N GLU A 575 -32.22 -24.56 -22.37
CA GLU A 575 -31.34 -25.62 -22.87
C GLU A 575 -29.87 -25.30 -23.22
N VAL A 576 -29.34 -24.11 -23.03
CA VAL A 576 -27.94 -23.76 -23.33
C VAL A 576 -27.03 -24.15 -22.17
N GLY A 577 -26.66 -25.38 -22.17
CA GLY A 577 -25.52 -25.78 -21.35
C GLY A 577 -25.80 -26.45 -20.03
N ARG A 578 -26.59 -27.52 -19.99
CA ARG A 578 -26.63 -28.42 -18.82
C ARG A 578 -25.25 -28.93 -18.38
N ARG A 579 -24.22 -28.83 -19.22
CA ARG A 579 -22.83 -29.13 -18.86
C ARG A 579 -22.08 -27.92 -18.29
N CYS A 580 -22.20 -26.71 -18.88
CA CYS A 580 -21.53 -25.50 -18.39
C CYS A 580 -22.21 -24.91 -17.15
N VAL A 581 -23.54 -24.95 -17.05
CA VAL A 581 -24.32 -24.49 -15.88
C VAL A 581 -24.05 -25.35 -14.64
N ARG A 582 -23.75 -26.63 -14.78
CA ARG A 582 -23.33 -27.46 -13.63
C ARG A 582 -21.97 -27.06 -13.07
N LEU A 583 -21.13 -26.43 -13.85
CA LEU A 583 -19.81 -25.96 -13.45
C LEU A 583 -19.83 -24.51 -12.94
N ALA A 584 -20.62 -23.62 -13.53
CA ALA A 584 -20.69 -22.19 -13.16
C ALA A 584 -21.66 -21.91 -11.99
N ALA A 585 -22.67 -22.76 -11.72
CA ALA A 585 -23.68 -22.52 -10.69
C ALA A 585 -23.20 -22.71 -9.23
N ARG A 586 -21.90 -22.76 -8.97
CA ARG A 586 -21.43 -23.19 -7.63
C ARG A 586 -20.88 -22.09 -6.72
N PHE A 587 -20.47 -20.88 -7.20
CA PHE A 587 -19.56 -20.10 -6.35
C PHE A 587 -19.73 -18.58 -6.19
N VAL A 588 -20.47 -17.80 -6.99
CA VAL A 588 -20.49 -16.33 -6.87
C VAL A 588 -21.90 -15.74 -6.92
N ARG A 589 -22.23 -14.85 -5.99
CA ARG A 589 -23.43 -14.00 -6.02
C ARG A 589 -23.07 -12.64 -6.61
N LEU A 590 -23.83 -12.16 -7.58
CA LEU A 590 -23.57 -10.90 -8.27
C LEU A 590 -24.47 -9.78 -7.72
N TYR A 591 -23.84 -8.65 -7.39
CA TYR A 591 -24.52 -7.37 -7.19
C TYR A 591 -24.02 -6.38 -8.25
N VAL A 592 -24.92 -5.79 -8.99
CA VAL A 592 -24.62 -4.67 -9.89
C VAL A 592 -24.92 -3.40 -9.12
N ALA A 593 -23.91 -2.56 -8.90
CA ALA A 593 -24.11 -1.23 -8.35
C ALA A 593 -24.55 -0.30 -9.49
N ASP A 594 -25.81 0.09 -9.49
CA ASP A 594 -26.33 1.08 -10.43
C ASP A 594 -25.80 2.47 -10.03
N SER A 595 -25.25 3.20 -10.98
CA SER A 595 -24.68 4.53 -10.77
C SER A 595 -25.80 5.52 -10.47
N GLY A 596 -26.21 5.63 -9.20
CA GLY A 596 -27.22 6.63 -8.82
C GLY A 596 -27.91 6.46 -7.47
N VAL A 597 -27.74 5.35 -6.78
CA VAL A 597 -28.40 5.14 -5.47
C VAL A 597 -27.36 4.90 -4.39
N GLY A 598 -27.29 5.83 -3.46
CA GLY A 598 -26.43 5.70 -2.29
C GLY A 598 -26.79 4.49 -1.45
N VAL A 599 -25.84 3.59 -1.27
CA VAL A 599 -25.95 2.46 -0.37
C VAL A 599 -25.96 3.00 1.06
N ARG A 600 -27.09 2.89 1.74
CA ARG A 600 -27.13 2.99 3.21
C ARG A 600 -26.72 1.64 3.78
N TYR A 601 -25.70 1.65 4.61
CA TYR A 601 -25.29 0.53 5.46
C TYR A 601 -26.31 0.29 6.56
#